data_5b97d43d63e15ddf7be6d5ccb7ae1ff9
#
_entry.id   5b97d43d63e15ddf7be6d5ccb7ae1ff9
#
_cell.length_a   1.000
_cell.length_b   1.000
_cell.length_c   1.000
_cell.angle_alpha   90.00
_cell.angle_beta   90.00
_cell.angle_gamma   90.00
#
_symmetry.space_group_name_H-M   'P 1'
#
loop_
_entity.id
_entity.type
_entity.pdbx_description
1 polymer ?
#
loop_
_entity_poly.entity_id
_entity_poly.type
_entity_poly.pdbx_seq_one_letter_code
_entity_poly.pdbx_strand_id
1 'polypeptide(L)'
;MCIMKKQLTLCATLLFIMFLFFGCSAAEKAAVPVTDTWATEKGLRQLADSVTDKMTLEEKIGQMMFVGIHGTTLTENTKNNLTAIHVGGVILFDRNMESREQVKALNAALKDLTLNSYSLPLFLSVDQEGGLVTRMKQQAYTAPAPTEISKGKPEDAYTHANKTGKDIRELGFNLDFAPVLDISSRMHGRTYGTTPQLVASFGEQACRGLRDSGVLFTIKHFPGMGRSETDPHTDKSVVNAPQQTILQEDLLPFRHIIDQYPHHQFMVMAGHIRYPAFDAKPASLSPVILKQMLRSQLGYQGIVITDDLDMGAVSEGYKPEEIGIVAVQAGTDILLSCHDPEVQQRIYRSTLQAVKDGKISPSDIDASVRRIVYCKLKNLADSAQREKLYKQTVGSDRL
;
A
#
# COMPACT_ATOMS: atom_id res chain seq x y z
N MET A 1 -86.24 -19.82 20.97
CA MET A 1 -84.86 -20.24 21.39
C MET A 1 -84.32 -21.25 20.37
N CYS A 2 -84.52 -21.03 19.07
CA CYS A 2 -84.07 -21.96 18.01
C CYS A 2 -83.49 -21.29 16.76
N ILE A 3 -83.27 -19.97 16.77
CA ILE A 3 -82.70 -19.23 15.61
C ILE A 3 -81.19 -18.78 15.83
N MET A 4 -80.72 -18.82 17.06
CA MET A 4 -79.32 -18.40 17.36
C MET A 4 -78.25 -19.48 17.17
N LYS A 5 -78.62 -20.77 16.99
CA LYS A 5 -77.61 -21.85 16.82
C LYS A 5 -77.17 -22.10 15.36
N LYS A 6 -77.91 -21.55 14.37
CA LYS A 6 -77.49 -21.72 12.95
C LYS A 6 -76.52 -20.66 12.40
N GLN A 7 -76.34 -19.53 13.07
CA GLN A 7 -75.43 -18.51 12.62
C GLN A 7 -73.97 -18.68 13.16
N LEU A 8 -73.75 -19.47 14.24
CA LEU A 8 -72.47 -19.73 14.79
C LEU A 8 -71.64 -20.79 14.02
N THR A 9 -72.35 -21.68 13.28
CA THR A 9 -71.70 -22.77 12.53
C THR A 9 -71.20 -22.29 11.14
N LEU A 10 -71.79 -21.23 10.61
CA LEU A 10 -71.38 -20.68 9.29
C LEU A 10 -70.14 -19.75 9.38
N CYS A 11 -69.92 -19.11 10.51
CA CYS A 11 -68.71 -18.29 10.74
C CYS A 11 -67.49 -19.13 11.02
N ALA A 12 -67.56 -20.31 11.62
CA ALA A 12 -66.40 -21.16 11.92
C ALA A 12 -65.83 -21.85 10.66
N THR A 13 -66.72 -22.16 9.66
CA THR A 13 -66.24 -22.76 8.39
C THR A 13 -65.66 -21.75 7.43
N LEU A 14 -66.02 -20.48 7.47
CA LEU A 14 -65.45 -19.44 6.65
C LEU A 14 -64.05 -18.97 7.20
N LEU A 15 -63.82 -19.06 8.50
CA LEU A 15 -62.51 -18.77 9.08
C LEU A 15 -61.49 -19.89 8.83
N PHE A 16 -61.87 -21.12 8.63
CA PHE A 16 -60.98 -22.25 8.38
C PHE A 16 -60.52 -22.35 6.91
N ILE A 17 -61.26 -21.77 5.98
CA ILE A 17 -60.92 -21.72 4.55
C ILE A 17 -60.00 -20.53 4.25
N MET A 18 -59.98 -19.48 5.08
CA MET A 18 -59.08 -18.33 4.92
C MET A 18 -57.65 -18.57 5.44
N PHE A 19 -57.39 -19.67 6.19
CA PHE A 19 -56.08 -20.04 6.68
C PHE A 19 -55.28 -20.98 5.77
N LEU A 20 -55.87 -21.47 4.68
CA LEU A 20 -55.22 -22.38 3.72
C LEU A 20 -54.65 -21.68 2.48
N PHE A 21 -54.74 -20.34 2.37
CA PHE A 21 -54.14 -19.56 1.27
C PHE A 21 -53.05 -18.60 1.71
N PHE A 22 -52.58 -18.64 2.96
CA PHE A 22 -51.27 -18.11 3.28
C PHE A 22 -50.21 -19.19 2.98
N GLY A 23 -50.13 -19.54 1.71
CA GLY A 23 -48.96 -20.21 1.16
C GLY A 23 -47.72 -19.37 1.47
N CYS A 24 -46.79 -19.99 2.13
CA CYS A 24 -45.45 -19.49 2.35
C CYS A 24 -44.89 -19.00 1.00
N SER A 25 -45.07 -17.74 0.67
CA SER A 25 -44.22 -17.04 -0.28
C SER A 25 -42.91 -16.93 0.44
N ALA A 26 -42.07 -17.96 0.32
CA ALA A 26 -40.62 -17.77 0.49
C ALA A 26 -40.28 -16.65 -0.47
N ALA A 27 -40.07 -15.44 0.06
CA ALA A 27 -39.47 -14.39 -0.68
C ALA A 27 -38.12 -14.96 -1.12
N GLU A 28 -38.05 -15.40 -2.37
CA GLU A 28 -36.84 -15.71 -3.06
C GLU A 28 -36.01 -14.44 -2.92
N LYS A 29 -35.01 -14.44 -2.03
CA LYS A 29 -34.08 -13.35 -1.93
C LYS A 29 -33.48 -13.26 -3.33
N ALA A 30 -33.94 -12.25 -4.08
CA ALA A 30 -33.36 -11.95 -5.38
C ALA A 30 -31.84 -11.98 -5.19
N ALA A 31 -31.14 -12.89 -5.86
CA ALA A 31 -29.71 -12.99 -5.83
C ALA A 31 -29.20 -11.62 -6.26
N VAL A 32 -28.47 -10.94 -5.39
CA VAL A 32 -27.82 -9.67 -5.73
C VAL A 32 -26.95 -9.93 -6.95
N PRO A 33 -27.10 -9.16 -8.05
CA PRO A 33 -26.27 -9.37 -9.22
C PRO A 33 -24.79 -9.38 -8.80
N VAL A 34 -24.03 -10.32 -9.29
CA VAL A 34 -22.61 -10.53 -8.93
C VAL A 34 -21.78 -9.27 -9.12
N THR A 35 -22.13 -8.46 -10.13
CA THR A 35 -21.52 -7.16 -10.41
C THR A 35 -21.63 -6.16 -9.25
N ASP A 36 -22.55 -6.35 -8.31
CA ASP A 36 -22.74 -5.45 -7.17
C ASP A 36 -22.03 -5.94 -5.88
N THR A 37 -21.53 -7.19 -5.86
CA THR A 37 -20.91 -7.77 -4.67
C THR A 37 -19.66 -6.99 -4.24
N TRP A 38 -18.85 -6.54 -5.18
CA TRP A 38 -17.63 -5.72 -4.92
C TRP A 38 -17.83 -4.21 -5.15
N ALA A 39 -19.05 -3.75 -5.42
CA ALA A 39 -19.36 -2.32 -5.47
C ALA A 39 -19.28 -1.67 -4.08
N THR A 40 -19.45 -2.48 -3.03
CA THR A 40 -19.34 -2.02 -1.63
C THR A 40 -17.93 -2.25 -1.07
N GLU A 41 -17.55 -1.45 -0.09
CA GLU A 41 -16.28 -1.65 0.62
C GLU A 41 -16.23 -3.02 1.31
N LYS A 42 -17.34 -3.45 1.91
CA LYS A 42 -17.45 -4.77 2.54
C LYS A 42 -17.22 -5.91 1.52
N GLY A 43 -17.84 -5.82 0.34
CA GLY A 43 -17.67 -6.82 -0.71
C GLY A 43 -16.23 -6.88 -1.24
N LEU A 44 -15.57 -5.72 -1.41
CA LEU A 44 -14.15 -5.69 -1.79
C LEU A 44 -13.24 -6.31 -0.73
N ARG A 45 -13.51 -6.08 0.57
CA ARG A 45 -12.76 -6.74 1.65
C ARG A 45 -12.96 -8.26 1.62
N GLN A 46 -14.18 -8.73 1.44
CA GLN A 46 -14.48 -10.16 1.31
C GLN A 46 -13.78 -10.79 0.09
N LEU A 47 -13.73 -10.08 -1.04
CA LEU A 47 -12.98 -10.53 -2.21
C LEU A 47 -11.48 -10.59 -1.90
N ALA A 48 -10.92 -9.57 -1.25
CA ALA A 48 -9.52 -9.58 -0.85
C ALA A 48 -9.17 -10.74 0.10
N ASP A 49 -10.06 -11.04 1.06
CA ASP A 49 -9.93 -12.19 1.95
C ASP A 49 -9.95 -13.50 1.15
N SER A 50 -10.93 -13.69 0.25
CA SER A 50 -11.05 -14.88 -0.57
C SER A 50 -9.86 -15.09 -1.51
N VAL A 51 -9.33 -14.01 -2.10
CA VAL A 51 -8.12 -14.06 -2.93
C VAL A 51 -6.92 -14.47 -2.08
N THR A 52 -6.73 -13.83 -0.92
CA THR A 52 -5.61 -14.15 -0.02
C THR A 52 -5.64 -15.59 0.48
N ASP A 53 -6.83 -16.09 0.83
CA ASP A 53 -6.99 -17.46 1.35
C ASP A 53 -6.68 -18.53 0.29
N LYS A 54 -6.80 -18.21 -1.01
CA LYS A 54 -6.47 -19.12 -2.12
C LYS A 54 -5.01 -19.07 -2.54
N MET A 55 -4.28 -18.03 -2.15
CA MET A 55 -2.86 -17.89 -2.50
C MET A 55 -2.00 -18.92 -1.75
N THR A 56 -1.01 -19.47 -2.44
CA THR A 56 0.07 -20.24 -1.82
C THR A 56 0.94 -19.33 -0.93
N LEU A 57 1.74 -19.91 -0.05
CA LEU A 57 2.64 -19.13 0.79
C LEU A 57 3.69 -18.39 -0.07
N GLU A 58 4.17 -19.03 -1.13
CA GLU A 58 5.09 -18.45 -2.11
C GLU A 58 4.52 -17.20 -2.77
N GLU A 59 3.27 -17.24 -3.21
CA GLU A 59 2.56 -16.09 -3.78
C GLU A 59 2.35 -14.99 -2.74
N LYS A 60 1.97 -15.34 -1.51
CA LYS A 60 1.78 -14.38 -0.42
C LYS A 60 3.06 -13.60 -0.12
N ILE A 61 4.18 -14.29 0.06
CA ILE A 61 5.48 -13.65 0.29
C ILE A 61 5.88 -12.80 -0.92
N GLY A 62 5.61 -13.28 -2.13
CA GLY A 62 5.89 -12.53 -3.35
C GLY A 62 5.12 -11.22 -3.45
N GLN A 63 3.85 -11.19 -3.04
CA GLN A 63 3.08 -9.93 -2.98
C GLN A 63 3.65 -8.93 -1.99
N MET A 64 4.40 -9.38 -0.98
CA MET A 64 5.12 -8.53 -0.04
C MET A 64 6.47 -8.02 -0.59
N MET A 65 6.94 -8.50 -1.75
CA MET A 65 8.19 -8.06 -2.36
C MET A 65 7.96 -6.89 -3.31
N PHE A 66 8.69 -5.80 -3.08
CA PHE A 66 8.87 -4.68 -4.00
C PHE A 66 10.33 -4.64 -4.45
N VAL A 67 10.56 -4.65 -5.75
CA VAL A 67 11.91 -4.79 -6.28
C VAL A 67 12.23 -3.76 -7.35
N GLY A 68 13.51 -3.36 -7.40
CA GLY A 68 14.04 -2.64 -8.55
C GLY A 68 14.49 -3.60 -9.64
N ILE A 69 14.56 -3.10 -10.87
CA ILE A 69 15.06 -3.84 -12.02
C ILE A 69 16.22 -3.11 -12.70
N HIS A 70 16.93 -3.81 -13.59
CA HIS A 70 17.97 -3.24 -14.43
C HIS A 70 17.49 -3.11 -15.89
N GLY A 71 18.05 -2.10 -16.57
CA GLY A 71 17.79 -1.86 -17.98
C GLY A 71 16.47 -1.15 -18.28
N THR A 72 16.27 -0.83 -19.56
CA THR A 72 15.15 -0.03 -20.06
C THR A 72 14.09 -0.87 -20.76
N THR A 73 14.30 -2.18 -20.82
CA THR A 73 13.38 -3.16 -21.41
C THR A 73 13.19 -4.37 -20.50
N LEU A 74 12.06 -5.04 -20.62
CA LEU A 74 11.76 -6.27 -19.89
C LEU A 74 12.43 -7.47 -20.60
N THR A 75 13.65 -7.82 -20.16
CA THR A 75 14.40 -8.97 -20.67
C THR A 75 13.83 -10.30 -20.14
N GLU A 76 14.15 -11.43 -20.81
CA GLU A 76 13.74 -12.77 -20.33
C GLU A 76 14.31 -13.08 -18.92
N ASN A 77 15.54 -12.67 -18.64
CA ASN A 77 16.12 -12.82 -17.31
C ASN A 77 15.34 -12.05 -16.24
N THR A 78 14.97 -10.80 -16.54
CA THR A 78 14.14 -9.97 -15.63
C THR A 78 12.76 -10.60 -15.43
N LYS A 79 12.11 -11.08 -16.51
CA LYS A 79 10.81 -11.78 -16.42
C LYS A 79 10.91 -12.99 -15.49
N ASN A 80 11.91 -13.85 -15.71
CA ASN A 80 12.10 -15.04 -14.92
C ASN A 80 12.33 -14.73 -13.44
N ASN A 81 13.14 -13.71 -13.13
CA ASN A 81 13.39 -13.28 -11.76
C ASN A 81 12.11 -12.78 -11.08
N LEU A 82 11.35 -11.90 -11.74
CA LEU A 82 10.10 -11.35 -11.21
C LEU A 82 9.03 -12.43 -11.00
N THR A 83 8.94 -13.37 -11.96
CA THR A 83 7.98 -14.47 -11.90
C THR A 83 8.35 -15.47 -10.80
N ALA A 84 9.65 -15.78 -10.64
CA ALA A 84 10.13 -16.73 -9.62
C ALA A 84 9.84 -16.29 -8.19
N ILE A 85 9.73 -14.97 -7.93
CA ILE A 85 9.39 -14.42 -6.62
C ILE A 85 7.93 -13.95 -6.51
N HIS A 86 7.10 -14.16 -7.52
CA HIS A 86 5.69 -13.72 -7.54
C HIS A 86 5.50 -12.23 -7.17
N VAL A 87 6.34 -11.36 -7.72
CA VAL A 87 6.52 -9.96 -7.30
C VAL A 87 5.23 -9.17 -7.15
N GLY A 88 5.08 -8.45 -6.03
CA GLY A 88 3.93 -7.58 -5.74
C GLY A 88 4.05 -6.17 -6.29
N GLY A 89 5.27 -5.64 -6.44
CA GLY A 89 5.52 -4.32 -6.96
C GLY A 89 6.92 -4.13 -7.55
N VAL A 90 7.06 -3.16 -8.44
CA VAL A 90 8.33 -2.76 -9.05
C VAL A 90 8.53 -1.26 -8.88
N ILE A 91 9.73 -0.86 -8.48
CA ILE A 91 10.20 0.52 -8.50
C ILE A 91 11.13 0.74 -9.68
N LEU A 92 10.95 1.85 -10.41
CA LEU A 92 11.84 2.26 -11.48
C LEU A 92 12.64 3.50 -11.07
N PHE A 93 13.90 3.52 -11.51
CA PHE A 93 14.86 4.60 -11.30
C PHE A 93 15.23 5.24 -12.65
N ASP A 94 15.98 6.33 -12.60
CA ASP A 94 16.54 7.00 -13.79
C ASP A 94 17.28 6.05 -14.75
N ARG A 95 17.97 5.03 -14.23
CA ARG A 95 18.62 3.97 -15.01
C ARG A 95 17.67 3.14 -15.90
N ASN A 96 16.36 3.24 -15.67
CA ASN A 96 15.33 2.53 -16.41
C ASN A 96 14.60 3.42 -17.43
N MET A 97 15.01 4.68 -17.60
CA MET A 97 14.20 5.71 -18.27
C MET A 97 14.99 6.45 -19.34
N GLU A 98 14.66 6.22 -20.62
CA GLU A 98 15.27 6.89 -21.78
C GLU A 98 14.31 7.89 -22.43
N SER A 99 13.08 7.47 -22.73
CA SER A 99 12.04 8.32 -23.33
C SER A 99 10.66 8.01 -22.72
N ARG A 100 9.68 8.89 -22.97
CA ARG A 100 8.28 8.67 -22.55
C ARG A 100 7.71 7.38 -23.12
N GLU A 101 7.95 7.14 -24.40
CA GLU A 101 7.47 5.97 -25.13
C GLU A 101 8.08 4.68 -24.59
N GLN A 102 9.39 4.70 -24.32
CA GLN A 102 10.10 3.55 -23.73
C GLN A 102 9.58 3.24 -22.32
N VAL A 103 9.39 4.25 -21.46
CA VAL A 103 8.85 4.05 -20.10
C VAL A 103 7.42 3.51 -20.14
N LYS A 104 6.56 4.03 -21.03
CA LYS A 104 5.21 3.49 -21.23
C LYS A 104 5.24 2.02 -21.66
N ALA A 105 6.11 1.67 -22.59
CA ALA A 105 6.25 0.30 -23.07
C ALA A 105 6.76 -0.65 -21.99
N LEU A 106 7.75 -0.24 -21.20
CA LEU A 106 8.27 -1.03 -20.07
C LEU A 106 7.20 -1.25 -19.00
N ASN A 107 6.50 -0.19 -18.63
CA ASN A 107 5.42 -0.26 -17.62
C ASN A 107 4.25 -1.13 -18.08
N ALA A 108 3.86 -1.06 -19.36
CA ALA A 108 2.85 -1.95 -19.92
C ALA A 108 3.29 -3.42 -19.87
N ALA A 109 4.52 -3.70 -20.31
CA ALA A 109 5.06 -5.07 -20.30
C ALA A 109 5.16 -5.68 -18.88
N LEU A 110 5.51 -4.87 -17.87
CA LEU A 110 5.54 -5.29 -16.48
C LEU A 110 4.13 -5.59 -15.93
N LYS A 111 3.13 -4.77 -16.25
CA LYS A 111 1.73 -5.03 -15.88
C LYS A 111 1.19 -6.30 -16.52
N ASP A 112 1.43 -6.47 -17.82
CA ASP A 112 0.98 -7.65 -18.56
C ASP A 112 1.61 -8.93 -18.01
N LEU A 113 2.90 -8.90 -17.65
CA LEU A 113 3.58 -10.03 -17.04
C LEU A 113 2.86 -10.51 -15.78
N THR A 114 2.53 -9.60 -14.87
CA THR A 114 1.92 -9.98 -13.58
C THR A 114 0.44 -10.34 -13.70
N LEU A 115 -0.32 -9.66 -14.55
CA LEU A 115 -1.72 -9.99 -14.80
C LEU A 115 -1.87 -11.38 -15.42
N ASN A 116 -0.96 -11.76 -16.32
CA ASN A 116 -0.96 -13.08 -16.94
C ASN A 116 -0.48 -14.18 -15.97
N SER A 117 0.45 -13.85 -15.06
CA SER A 117 1.03 -14.83 -14.13
C SER A 117 0.18 -15.04 -12.87
N TYR A 118 -0.38 -13.96 -12.28
CA TYR A 118 -1.03 -14.03 -10.95
C TYR A 118 -2.44 -13.43 -10.91
N SER A 119 -2.92 -12.85 -12.00
CA SER A 119 -4.21 -12.16 -12.10
C SER A 119 -4.37 -10.94 -11.17
N LEU A 120 -3.33 -10.51 -10.45
CA LEU A 120 -3.33 -9.32 -9.60
C LEU A 120 -2.61 -8.16 -10.28
N PRO A 121 -3.12 -6.92 -10.16
CA PRO A 121 -2.39 -5.74 -10.63
C PRO A 121 -1.03 -5.58 -9.94
N LEU A 122 -0.06 -5.07 -10.68
CA LEU A 122 1.26 -4.71 -10.17
C LEU A 122 1.25 -3.29 -9.61
N PHE A 123 1.86 -3.06 -8.45
CA PHE A 123 2.27 -1.71 -8.10
C PHE A 123 3.48 -1.31 -8.95
N LEU A 124 3.39 -0.19 -9.64
CA LEU A 124 4.49 0.42 -10.38
C LEU A 124 4.79 1.77 -9.78
N SER A 125 5.95 1.88 -9.14
CA SER A 125 6.33 3.04 -8.35
C SER A 125 7.56 3.77 -8.89
N VAL A 126 7.67 5.01 -8.49
CA VAL A 126 8.78 5.91 -8.76
C VAL A 126 8.96 6.87 -7.58
N ASP A 127 10.17 7.42 -7.40
CA ASP A 127 10.42 8.59 -6.53
C ASP A 127 10.36 9.86 -7.37
N GLN A 128 9.23 10.52 -7.43
CA GLN A 128 9.06 11.78 -8.16
C GLN A 128 8.70 12.92 -7.19
N GLU A 129 9.58 13.16 -6.22
CA GLU A 129 9.36 14.14 -5.12
C GLU A 129 9.38 15.60 -5.62
N GLY A 130 10.10 15.85 -6.70
CA GLY A 130 10.50 17.16 -7.17
C GLY A 130 11.91 17.57 -6.72
N GLY A 131 12.45 18.61 -7.32
CA GLY A 131 13.78 19.09 -7.04
C GLY A 131 14.86 18.03 -7.27
N LEU A 132 15.65 17.73 -6.22
CA LEU A 132 16.79 16.79 -6.29
C LEU A 132 16.33 15.37 -6.60
N VAL A 133 15.24 14.92 -5.98
CA VAL A 133 14.71 13.57 -6.16
C VAL A 133 13.61 13.58 -7.22
N THR A 134 14.07 13.51 -8.45
CA THR A 134 13.26 13.46 -9.67
C THR A 134 13.91 12.46 -10.62
N ARG A 135 13.27 11.30 -10.82
CA ARG A 135 13.83 10.22 -11.66
C ARG A 135 13.64 10.51 -13.15
N MET A 136 12.54 11.15 -13.51
CA MET A 136 12.17 11.47 -14.88
C MET A 136 12.36 12.95 -15.19
N LYS A 137 13.61 13.40 -15.26
CA LYS A 137 13.93 14.83 -15.47
C LYS A 137 13.57 15.36 -16.85
N GLN A 138 13.60 14.51 -17.87
CA GLN A 138 13.32 14.88 -19.26
C GLN A 138 12.03 14.22 -19.80
N GLN A 139 11.62 13.14 -19.18
CA GLN A 139 10.49 12.31 -19.63
C GLN A 139 9.16 12.72 -19.00
N ALA A 140 9.17 13.42 -17.86
CA ALA A 140 7.99 13.83 -17.14
C ALA A 140 8.12 15.26 -16.58
N TYR A 141 7.03 15.76 -16.02
CA TYR A 141 7.03 17.03 -15.32
C TYR A 141 7.96 16.99 -14.12
N THR A 142 8.85 17.97 -14.07
CA THR A 142 9.76 18.18 -12.93
C THR A 142 9.23 19.28 -12.03
N ALA A 143 8.68 18.92 -10.86
CA ALA A 143 8.26 19.89 -9.86
C ALA A 143 9.47 20.60 -9.25
N PRO A 144 9.34 21.86 -8.81
CA PRO A 144 10.36 22.50 -7.97
C PRO A 144 10.59 21.69 -6.68
N ALA A 145 11.71 21.95 -6.03
CA ALA A 145 11.98 21.36 -4.71
C ALA A 145 10.88 21.73 -3.70
N PRO A 146 10.44 20.82 -2.80
CA PRO A 146 9.47 21.11 -1.77
C PRO A 146 9.77 22.38 -0.97
N THR A 147 11.05 22.64 -0.64
CA THR A 147 11.47 23.90 0.03
C THR A 147 11.21 25.15 -0.82
N GLU A 148 11.27 25.05 -2.15
CA GLU A 148 10.93 26.18 -3.03
C GLU A 148 9.41 26.37 -3.13
N ILE A 149 8.66 25.27 -3.23
CA ILE A 149 7.20 25.29 -3.24
C ILE A 149 6.65 25.93 -1.96
N SER A 150 7.26 25.64 -0.80
CA SER A 150 6.81 26.15 0.50
C SER A 150 7.07 27.64 0.74
N LYS A 151 7.76 28.32 -0.16
CA LYS A 151 7.84 29.80 -0.16
C LYS A 151 6.54 30.45 -0.65
N GLY A 152 5.68 29.70 -1.32
CA GLY A 152 4.37 30.14 -1.82
C GLY A 152 3.23 29.79 -0.86
N LYS A 153 2.14 29.29 -1.43
CA LYS A 153 0.93 28.86 -0.69
C LYS A 153 0.82 27.35 -0.67
N PRO A 154 0.14 26.75 0.33
CA PRO A 154 -0.09 25.30 0.36
C PRO A 154 -0.72 24.74 -0.93
N GLU A 155 -1.59 25.49 -1.59
CA GLU A 155 -2.23 25.13 -2.86
C GLU A 155 -1.22 24.95 -4.02
N ASP A 156 -0.04 25.56 -3.92
CA ASP A 156 1.04 25.35 -4.90
C ASP A 156 1.55 23.92 -4.82
N ALA A 157 1.65 23.32 -3.61
CA ALA A 157 1.99 21.92 -3.43
C ALA A 157 0.94 21.00 -4.09
N TYR A 158 -0.36 21.30 -3.94
CA TYR A 158 -1.41 20.58 -4.67
C TYR A 158 -1.20 20.67 -6.19
N THR A 159 -0.98 21.88 -6.70
CA THR A 159 -0.84 22.11 -8.14
C THR A 159 0.32 21.32 -8.74
N HIS A 160 1.49 21.37 -8.09
CA HIS A 160 2.67 20.64 -8.53
C HIS A 160 2.49 19.13 -8.41
N ALA A 161 1.99 18.64 -7.29
CA ALA A 161 1.76 17.21 -7.06
C ALA A 161 0.70 16.63 -8.01
N ASN A 162 -0.39 17.37 -8.29
CA ASN A 162 -1.42 16.93 -9.23
C ASN A 162 -0.88 16.84 -10.66
N LYS A 163 -0.04 17.80 -11.08
CA LYS A 163 0.63 17.77 -12.38
C LYS A 163 1.61 16.61 -12.47
N THR A 164 2.44 16.41 -11.45
CA THR A 164 3.34 15.25 -11.35
C THR A 164 2.56 13.95 -11.45
N GLY A 165 1.53 13.77 -10.62
CA GLY A 165 0.74 12.54 -10.60
C GLY A 165 0.05 12.24 -11.93
N LYS A 166 -0.54 13.24 -12.61
CA LYS A 166 -1.11 13.05 -13.95
C LYS A 166 -0.07 12.57 -14.96
N ASP A 167 1.11 13.15 -14.93
CA ASP A 167 2.17 12.85 -15.88
C ASP A 167 2.76 11.45 -15.66
N ILE A 168 3.07 11.07 -14.43
CA ILE A 168 3.55 9.71 -14.11
C ILE A 168 2.48 8.65 -14.38
N ARG A 169 1.19 8.95 -14.11
CA ARG A 169 0.08 8.06 -14.45
C ARG A 169 -0.03 7.83 -15.95
N GLU A 170 0.14 8.86 -16.76
CA GLU A 170 0.16 8.75 -18.22
C GLU A 170 1.30 7.82 -18.70
N LEU A 171 2.43 7.78 -17.98
CA LEU A 171 3.55 6.88 -18.21
C LEU A 171 3.32 5.45 -17.68
N GLY A 172 2.19 5.22 -17.03
CA GLY A 172 1.78 3.90 -16.54
C GLY A 172 2.13 3.61 -15.10
N PHE A 173 2.73 4.54 -14.35
CA PHE A 173 2.89 4.39 -12.90
C PHE A 173 1.55 4.52 -12.18
N ASN A 174 1.44 3.91 -11.00
CA ASN A 174 0.24 3.96 -10.18
C ASN A 174 0.55 4.28 -8.70
N LEU A 175 1.82 4.48 -8.36
CA LEU A 175 2.30 4.79 -7.02
C LEU A 175 3.48 5.75 -7.11
N ASP A 176 3.46 6.82 -6.29
CA ASP A 176 4.59 7.71 -6.08
C ASP A 176 5.11 7.58 -4.64
N PHE A 177 6.42 7.43 -4.46
CA PHE A 177 7.04 7.49 -3.14
C PHE A 177 7.28 8.94 -2.72
N ALA A 178 6.19 9.68 -2.65
CA ALA A 178 6.08 11.08 -2.22
C ALA A 178 4.70 11.28 -1.55
N PRO A 179 4.52 12.32 -0.71
CA PRO A 179 5.49 13.34 -0.33
C PRO A 179 6.38 12.98 0.85
N VAL A 180 7.49 13.73 0.98
CA VAL A 180 8.34 13.72 2.16
C VAL A 180 7.69 14.59 3.24
N LEU A 181 7.44 14.00 4.43
CA LEU A 181 6.84 14.68 5.59
C LEU A 181 7.84 14.92 6.74
N ASP A 182 9.12 14.73 6.47
CA ASP A 182 10.18 15.02 7.42
C ASP A 182 10.30 16.53 7.67
N ILE A 183 10.62 16.92 8.91
CA ILE A 183 10.79 18.32 9.32
C ILE A 183 12.28 18.61 9.38
N SER A 184 12.82 19.36 8.40
CA SER A 184 14.27 19.60 8.33
C SER A 184 14.66 20.81 7.48
N SER A 185 15.79 21.42 7.81
CA SER A 185 16.50 22.37 6.93
C SER A 185 17.67 21.73 6.17
N ARG A 186 17.99 20.47 6.47
CA ARG A 186 19.22 19.79 6.04
C ARG A 186 19.04 18.70 4.99
N MET A 187 17.80 18.44 4.53
CA MET A 187 17.52 17.38 3.56
C MET A 187 17.55 17.86 2.09
N HIS A 188 18.46 18.77 1.75
CA HIS A 188 18.72 19.22 0.38
C HIS A 188 17.46 19.68 -0.40
N GLY A 189 16.54 20.36 0.31
CA GLY A 189 15.31 20.88 -0.30
C GLY A 189 14.18 19.87 -0.44
N ARG A 190 14.33 18.63 0.03
CA ARG A 190 13.30 17.57 -0.07
C ARG A 190 12.10 17.76 0.86
N THR A 191 12.16 18.69 1.83
CA THR A 191 11.11 18.92 2.82
C THR A 191 10.41 20.25 2.58
N TYR A 192 9.16 20.36 3.05
CA TYR A 192 8.40 21.63 2.98
C TYR A 192 8.83 22.64 4.04
N GLY A 193 9.68 22.25 5.00
CA GLY A 193 10.17 23.23 5.97
C GLY A 193 10.64 22.64 7.29
N THR A 194 10.73 23.56 8.29
CA THR A 194 11.34 23.31 9.59
C THR A 194 10.34 23.30 10.75
N THR A 195 9.06 23.48 10.47
CA THR A 195 8.01 23.43 11.50
C THR A 195 6.96 22.38 11.18
N PRO A 196 6.42 21.68 12.20
CA PRO A 196 5.43 20.61 12.02
C PRO A 196 4.19 21.08 11.24
N GLN A 197 3.69 22.28 11.54
CA GLN A 197 2.48 22.83 10.93
C GLN A 197 2.67 23.17 9.45
N LEU A 198 3.83 23.70 9.10
CA LEU A 198 4.16 24.00 7.70
C LEU A 198 4.24 22.72 6.87
N VAL A 199 4.98 21.72 7.37
CA VAL A 199 5.12 20.44 6.69
C VAL A 199 3.77 19.70 6.59
N ALA A 200 2.94 19.74 7.63
CA ALA A 200 1.61 19.14 7.60
C ALA A 200 0.71 19.82 6.56
N SER A 201 0.68 21.15 6.51
CA SER A 201 -0.17 21.91 5.59
C SER A 201 0.20 21.69 4.12
N PHE A 202 1.48 21.81 3.76
CA PHE A 202 1.94 21.58 2.39
C PHE A 202 1.90 20.10 2.01
N GLY A 203 2.28 19.21 2.94
CA GLY A 203 2.21 17.76 2.77
C GLY A 203 0.79 17.27 2.48
N GLU A 204 -0.22 17.79 3.19
CA GLU A 204 -1.63 17.48 2.92
C GLU A 204 -2.04 17.87 1.50
N GLN A 205 -1.69 19.07 1.06
CA GLN A 205 -2.00 19.53 -0.28
C GLN A 205 -1.29 18.67 -1.36
N ALA A 206 -0.05 18.26 -1.12
CA ALA A 206 0.65 17.34 -2.01
C ALA A 206 -0.04 15.96 -2.07
N CYS A 207 -0.41 15.38 -0.92
CA CYS A 207 -1.18 14.13 -0.85
C CYS A 207 -2.50 14.24 -1.64
N ARG A 208 -3.23 15.37 -1.47
CA ARG A 208 -4.46 15.63 -2.20
C ARG A 208 -4.21 15.72 -3.70
N GLY A 209 -3.14 16.38 -4.12
CA GLY A 209 -2.76 16.51 -5.55
C GLY A 209 -2.50 15.16 -6.19
N LEU A 210 -1.70 14.29 -5.55
CA LEU A 210 -1.43 12.93 -6.03
C LEU A 210 -2.71 12.08 -6.07
N ARG A 211 -3.49 12.08 -4.98
CA ARG A 211 -4.78 11.36 -4.93
C ARG A 211 -5.71 11.77 -6.08
N ASP A 212 -5.90 13.07 -6.28
CA ASP A 212 -6.82 13.61 -7.29
C ASP A 212 -6.32 13.39 -8.72
N SER A 213 -5.03 13.09 -8.91
CA SER A 213 -4.47 12.62 -10.18
C SER A 213 -4.75 11.14 -10.45
N GLY A 214 -5.22 10.39 -9.43
CA GLY A 214 -5.46 8.95 -9.51
C GLY A 214 -4.21 8.10 -9.31
N VAL A 215 -3.19 8.62 -8.60
CA VAL A 215 -1.97 7.92 -8.21
C VAL A 215 -2.00 7.70 -6.70
N LEU A 216 -1.64 6.50 -6.26
CA LEU A 216 -1.37 6.22 -4.86
C LEU A 216 -0.12 6.99 -4.42
N PHE A 217 -0.10 7.42 -3.17
CA PHE A 217 1.04 8.15 -2.63
C PHE A 217 1.64 7.45 -1.40
N THR A 218 2.86 7.81 -1.04
CA THR A 218 3.57 7.24 0.11
C THR A 218 4.14 8.36 0.96
N ILE A 219 3.68 8.48 2.18
CA ILE A 219 4.25 9.44 3.13
C ILE A 219 5.51 8.86 3.77
N LYS A 220 6.59 9.67 3.82
CA LYS A 220 7.92 9.23 4.24
C LYS A 220 8.74 10.31 4.94
N HIS A 221 9.66 9.95 5.79
CA HIS A 221 10.09 8.63 6.24
C HIS A 221 9.69 8.47 7.72
N PHE A 222 8.68 7.65 7.97
CA PHE A 222 8.11 7.47 9.31
C PHE A 222 9.15 6.95 10.32
N PRO A 223 9.22 7.47 11.56
CA PRO A 223 8.36 8.46 12.22
C PRO A 223 8.83 9.94 12.08
N GLY A 224 9.71 10.26 11.14
CA GLY A 224 10.27 11.58 10.88
C GLY A 224 11.78 11.62 11.09
N MET A 225 12.57 11.58 10.01
CA MET A 225 14.03 11.50 10.08
C MET A 225 14.75 12.84 10.00
N GLY A 226 14.02 13.94 9.91
CA GLY A 226 14.62 15.25 9.61
C GLY A 226 15.58 15.80 10.66
N ARG A 227 15.58 15.24 11.89
CA ARG A 227 16.53 15.57 12.96
C ARG A 227 17.83 14.76 12.88
N SER A 228 17.93 13.78 11.98
CA SER A 228 19.19 13.04 11.83
C SER A 228 20.33 13.95 11.39
N GLU A 229 21.50 13.75 11.97
CA GLU A 229 22.71 14.52 11.63
C GLU A 229 23.50 13.90 10.48
N THR A 230 23.27 12.62 10.18
CA THR A 230 23.96 11.85 9.15
C THR A 230 22.98 11.37 8.07
N ASP A 231 23.51 11.12 6.88
CA ASP A 231 22.76 10.60 5.74
C ASP A 231 22.55 9.08 5.93
N PRO A 232 21.31 8.58 5.96
CA PRO A 232 21.02 7.15 6.12
C PRO A 232 21.50 6.28 4.94
N HIS A 233 21.85 6.86 3.80
CA HIS A 233 22.43 6.11 2.69
C HIS A 233 23.86 5.66 2.97
N THR A 234 24.58 6.37 3.83
CA THR A 234 26.02 6.17 4.04
C THR A 234 26.40 5.81 5.48
N ASP A 235 25.51 5.92 6.46
CA ASP A 235 25.84 5.70 7.86
C ASP A 235 24.65 5.28 8.73
N LYS A 236 24.96 4.76 9.93
CA LYS A 236 23.99 4.40 10.98
C LYS A 236 23.38 5.64 11.63
N SER A 237 22.43 6.23 10.95
CA SER A 237 21.79 7.49 11.36
C SER A 237 20.92 7.32 12.62
N VAL A 238 20.96 8.33 13.49
CA VAL A 238 20.25 8.34 14.78
C VAL A 238 19.55 9.68 14.97
N VAL A 239 18.33 9.64 15.49
CA VAL A 239 17.60 10.81 16.02
C VAL A 239 17.66 10.77 17.54
N ASN A 240 18.56 11.57 18.11
CA ASN A 240 18.72 11.73 19.56
C ASN A 240 17.82 12.86 20.08
N ALA A 241 16.50 12.71 19.95
CA ALA A 241 15.52 13.65 20.48
C ALA A 241 14.72 13.02 21.64
N PRO A 242 14.22 13.83 22.60
CA PRO A 242 13.31 13.34 23.62
C PRO A 242 12.08 12.70 22.98
N GLN A 243 11.55 11.65 23.60
CA GLN A 243 10.33 10.97 23.15
C GLN A 243 9.19 11.96 22.89
N GLN A 244 8.98 12.92 23.81
CA GLN A 244 7.91 13.90 23.71
C GLN A 244 8.07 14.80 22.47
N THR A 245 9.28 15.21 22.10
CA THR A 245 9.57 16.00 20.90
C THR A 245 9.17 15.23 19.65
N ILE A 246 9.57 13.94 19.54
CA ILE A 246 9.22 13.10 18.40
C ILE A 246 7.70 12.94 18.30
N LEU A 247 7.02 12.65 19.43
CA LEU A 247 5.56 12.45 19.45
C LEU A 247 4.75 13.72 19.15
N GLN A 248 5.22 14.90 19.56
CA GLN A 248 4.49 16.16 19.43
C GLN A 248 4.84 16.94 18.17
N GLU A 249 6.06 16.79 17.68
CA GLU A 249 6.56 17.55 16.52
C GLU A 249 6.74 16.65 15.29
N ASP A 250 7.67 15.69 15.33
CA ASP A 250 8.06 14.92 14.14
C ASP A 250 6.91 14.05 13.60
N LEU A 251 6.08 13.50 14.50
CA LEU A 251 4.88 12.72 14.13
C LEU A 251 3.68 13.55 13.68
N LEU A 252 3.66 14.86 13.93
CA LEU A 252 2.48 15.69 13.64
C LEU A 252 2.07 15.63 12.16
N PRO A 253 2.97 15.81 11.17
CA PRO A 253 2.60 15.72 9.76
C PRO A 253 2.06 14.34 9.36
N PHE A 254 2.64 13.26 9.88
CA PHE A 254 2.18 11.90 9.63
C PHE A 254 0.80 11.64 10.21
N ARG A 255 0.59 12.00 11.49
CA ARG A 255 -0.71 11.89 12.17
C ARG A 255 -1.78 12.65 11.40
N HIS A 256 -1.49 13.87 10.97
CA HIS A 256 -2.41 14.69 10.20
C HIS A 256 -2.92 13.97 8.95
N ILE A 257 -2.04 13.33 8.17
CA ILE A 257 -2.44 12.58 6.98
C ILE A 257 -3.19 11.29 7.34
N ILE A 258 -2.72 10.56 8.36
CA ILE A 258 -3.37 9.31 8.81
C ILE A 258 -4.82 9.59 9.25
N ASP A 259 -5.07 10.71 9.95
CA ASP A 259 -6.40 11.07 10.43
C ASP A 259 -7.34 11.56 9.31
N GLN A 260 -6.81 12.11 8.21
CA GLN A 260 -7.60 12.77 7.16
C GLN A 260 -7.91 11.86 5.96
N TYR A 261 -7.09 10.84 5.68
CA TYR A 261 -7.19 10.06 4.44
C TYR A 261 -7.58 8.61 4.69
N PRO A 262 -8.43 8.02 3.82
CA PRO A 262 -8.66 6.58 3.84
C PRO A 262 -7.34 5.80 3.64
N HIS A 263 -7.03 4.89 4.56
CA HIS A 263 -5.72 4.22 4.64
C HIS A 263 -5.37 3.34 3.42
N HIS A 264 -6.35 3.03 2.58
CA HIS A 264 -6.11 2.30 1.33
C HIS A 264 -5.63 3.19 0.17
N GLN A 265 -5.60 4.52 0.35
CA GLN A 265 -5.19 5.47 -0.68
C GLN A 265 -3.70 5.81 -0.61
N PHE A 266 -3.00 5.39 0.45
CA PHE A 266 -1.59 5.70 0.63
C PHE A 266 -0.85 4.62 1.41
N MET A 267 0.47 4.66 1.29
CA MET A 267 1.39 3.83 2.07
C MET A 267 2.16 4.70 3.06
N VAL A 268 2.67 4.07 4.12
CA VAL A 268 3.64 4.68 5.04
C VAL A 268 4.99 4.00 4.84
N MET A 269 6.00 4.74 4.43
CA MET A 269 7.37 4.24 4.31
C MET A 269 8.13 4.49 5.62
N ALA A 270 8.60 3.40 6.23
CA ALA A 270 9.39 3.44 7.46
C ALA A 270 10.88 3.61 7.15
N GLY A 271 11.47 4.65 7.68
CA GLY A 271 12.89 4.96 7.47
C GLY A 271 13.85 4.04 8.26
N HIS A 272 15.12 4.04 7.87
CA HIS A 272 16.16 3.22 8.51
C HIS A 272 16.91 3.95 9.65
N ILE A 273 16.24 4.92 10.26
CA ILE A 273 16.81 5.71 11.36
C ILE A 273 16.52 5.03 12.71
N ARG A 274 17.46 5.11 13.64
CA ARG A 274 17.27 4.67 15.03
C ARG A 274 16.76 5.81 15.89
N TYR A 275 15.88 5.45 16.80
CA TYR A 275 15.27 6.36 17.79
C TYR A 275 15.47 5.79 19.19
N PRO A 276 16.62 6.02 19.84
CA PRO A 276 16.94 5.43 21.15
C PRO A 276 15.90 5.71 22.23
N ALA A 277 15.12 6.78 22.06
CA ALA A 277 13.99 7.08 22.95
C ALA A 277 12.87 6.02 22.90
N PHE A 278 12.81 5.15 21.87
CA PHE A 278 11.80 4.12 21.69
C PHE A 278 12.38 2.71 21.55
N ASP A 279 13.41 2.54 20.70
CA ASP A 279 14.00 1.23 20.40
C ASP A 279 15.46 1.40 19.93
N ALA A 280 16.26 0.38 20.17
CA ALA A 280 17.63 0.30 19.65
C ALA A 280 17.70 -0.05 18.16
N LYS A 281 16.62 -0.65 17.61
CA LYS A 281 16.51 -1.02 16.19
C LYS A 281 16.13 0.20 15.32
N PRO A 282 16.49 0.21 14.03
CA PRO A 282 15.93 1.16 13.06
C PRO A 282 14.42 1.11 13.03
N ALA A 283 13.75 2.23 12.69
CA ALA A 283 12.30 2.33 12.70
C ALA A 283 11.62 1.25 11.83
N SER A 284 12.15 0.98 10.64
CA SER A 284 11.67 -0.06 9.73
C SER A 284 11.76 -1.49 10.29
N LEU A 285 12.57 -1.71 11.32
CA LEU A 285 12.82 -3.00 11.96
C LEU A 285 12.34 -3.04 13.42
N SER A 286 11.62 -2.00 13.88
CA SER A 286 11.18 -1.84 15.26
C SER A 286 9.70 -2.15 15.46
N PRO A 287 9.34 -3.22 16.19
CA PRO A 287 7.93 -3.48 16.52
C PRO A 287 7.34 -2.40 17.45
N VAL A 288 8.16 -1.69 18.22
CA VAL A 288 7.71 -0.56 19.04
C VAL A 288 7.22 0.58 18.13
N ILE A 289 7.96 0.89 17.07
CA ILE A 289 7.61 1.97 16.15
C ILE A 289 6.47 1.54 15.20
N LEU A 290 6.53 0.34 14.62
CA LEU A 290 5.54 -0.05 13.62
C LEU A 290 4.26 -0.64 14.24
N LYS A 291 4.35 -1.59 15.18
CA LYS A 291 3.16 -2.20 15.77
C LYS A 291 2.53 -1.33 16.85
N GLN A 292 3.34 -0.77 17.77
CA GLN A 292 2.77 -0.01 18.89
C GLN A 292 2.45 1.44 18.49
N MET A 293 3.42 2.20 17.95
CA MET A 293 3.21 3.61 17.62
C MET A 293 2.32 3.77 16.39
N LEU A 294 2.69 3.18 15.23
CA LEU A 294 1.96 3.40 13.97
C LEU A 294 0.60 2.69 13.95
N ARG A 295 0.57 1.37 14.28
CA ARG A 295 -0.67 0.60 14.22
C ARG A 295 -1.60 0.88 15.38
N SER A 296 -1.09 0.78 16.64
CA SER A 296 -1.96 0.85 17.83
C SER A 296 -2.26 2.28 18.25
N GLN A 297 -1.26 3.17 18.31
CA GLN A 297 -1.46 4.54 18.82
C GLN A 297 -2.01 5.48 17.75
N LEU A 298 -1.49 5.42 16.49
CA LEU A 298 -1.97 6.24 15.40
C LEU A 298 -3.13 5.58 14.60
N GLY A 299 -3.48 4.32 14.88
CA GLY A 299 -4.61 3.63 14.27
C GLY A 299 -4.44 3.31 12.78
N TYR A 300 -3.24 3.40 12.20
CA TYR A 300 -3.02 3.19 10.77
C TYR A 300 -3.29 1.74 10.34
N GLN A 301 -4.18 1.55 9.40
CA GLN A 301 -4.60 0.24 8.88
C GLN A 301 -4.19 -0.01 7.41
N GLY A 302 -3.45 0.92 6.80
CA GLY A 302 -2.96 0.78 5.43
C GLY A 302 -1.65 0.00 5.35
N ILE A 303 -1.01 0.08 4.20
CA ILE A 303 0.24 -0.65 3.89
C ILE A 303 1.44 0.09 4.48
N VAL A 304 2.28 -0.65 5.22
CA VAL A 304 3.61 -0.21 5.68
C VAL A 304 4.67 -0.84 4.77
N ILE A 305 5.50 0.00 4.16
CA ILE A 305 6.63 -0.40 3.35
C ILE A 305 7.94 0.01 4.03
N THR A 306 8.99 -0.78 3.93
CA THR A 306 10.34 -0.35 4.34
C THR A 306 10.88 0.70 3.38
N ASP A 307 11.82 1.53 3.81
CA ASP A 307 12.78 2.12 2.89
C ASP A 307 13.65 1.00 2.27
N ASP A 308 14.53 1.35 1.33
CA ASP A 308 15.33 0.36 0.60
C ASP A 308 16.24 -0.45 1.53
N LEU A 309 15.99 -1.75 1.60
CA LEU A 309 16.75 -2.69 2.45
C LEU A 309 18.20 -2.90 2.00
N ASP A 310 18.56 -2.41 0.79
CA ASP A 310 19.93 -2.42 0.30
C ASP A 310 20.75 -1.24 0.84
N MET A 311 20.13 -0.26 1.55
CA MET A 311 20.82 0.90 2.12
C MET A 311 21.79 0.52 3.25
N GLY A 312 22.95 1.20 3.32
CA GLY A 312 24.01 0.97 4.30
C GLY A 312 23.55 1.04 5.76
N ALA A 313 22.59 1.90 6.09
CA ALA A 313 22.05 2.04 7.44
C ALA A 313 21.53 0.73 8.05
N VAL A 314 21.09 -0.20 7.24
CA VAL A 314 20.59 -1.52 7.69
C VAL A 314 21.39 -2.69 7.11
N SER A 315 21.84 -2.63 5.86
CA SER A 315 22.59 -3.73 5.20
C SER A 315 23.95 -4.03 5.87
N GLU A 316 24.59 -3.03 6.50
CA GLU A 316 25.79 -3.25 7.30
C GLU A 316 25.56 -3.98 8.63
N GLY A 317 24.32 -3.99 9.13
CA GLY A 317 23.94 -4.61 10.42
C GLY A 317 23.16 -5.92 10.30
N TYR A 318 22.64 -6.22 9.13
CA TYR A 318 21.78 -7.39 8.88
C TYR A 318 22.13 -8.02 7.53
N LYS A 319 22.21 -9.35 7.51
CA LYS A 319 22.34 -10.08 6.25
C LYS A 319 21.01 -10.08 5.49
N PRO A 320 21.02 -10.21 4.15
CA PRO A 320 19.77 -10.34 3.37
C PRO A 320 18.85 -11.45 3.87
N GLU A 321 19.39 -12.52 4.41
CA GLU A 321 18.63 -13.64 4.98
C GLU A 321 17.93 -13.30 6.31
N GLU A 322 18.32 -12.24 6.96
CA GLU A 322 17.82 -11.84 8.29
C GLU A 322 16.90 -10.62 8.21
N ILE A 323 17.24 -9.67 7.31
CA ILE A 323 16.61 -8.35 7.29
C ILE A 323 15.11 -8.42 6.96
N GLY A 324 14.72 -9.25 5.99
CA GLY A 324 13.32 -9.44 5.63
C GLY A 324 12.51 -10.07 6.77
N ILE A 325 13.10 -11.03 7.49
CA ILE A 325 12.47 -11.68 8.65
C ILE A 325 12.20 -10.65 9.75
N VAL A 326 13.21 -9.85 10.10
CA VAL A 326 13.11 -8.84 11.17
C VAL A 326 12.11 -7.74 10.79
N ALA A 327 12.09 -7.30 9.53
CA ALA A 327 11.15 -6.29 9.04
C ALA A 327 9.68 -6.79 9.13
N VAL A 328 9.41 -8.03 8.71
CA VAL A 328 8.06 -8.63 8.83
C VAL A 328 7.66 -8.78 10.29
N GLN A 329 8.56 -9.25 11.15
CA GLN A 329 8.31 -9.36 12.59
C GLN A 329 8.05 -7.99 13.25
N ALA A 330 8.65 -6.91 12.70
CA ALA A 330 8.38 -5.54 13.15
C ALA A 330 6.99 -5.03 12.76
N GLY A 331 6.33 -5.60 11.75
CA GLY A 331 4.99 -5.22 11.29
C GLY A 331 4.96 -4.54 9.93
N THR A 332 6.01 -4.69 9.14
CA THR A 332 6.07 -4.25 7.74
C THR A 332 5.26 -5.19 6.85
N ASP A 333 4.54 -4.61 5.88
CA ASP A 333 3.77 -5.36 4.88
C ASP A 333 4.55 -5.57 3.58
N ILE A 334 5.42 -4.63 3.21
CA ILE A 334 6.18 -4.66 1.96
C ILE A 334 7.66 -4.47 2.23
N LEU A 335 8.46 -5.37 1.68
CA LEU A 335 9.92 -5.39 1.72
C LEU A 335 10.44 -4.78 0.41
N LEU A 336 11.06 -3.59 0.49
CA LEU A 336 11.63 -2.90 -0.64
C LEU A 336 13.11 -3.25 -0.79
N SER A 337 13.53 -3.78 -1.96
CA SER A 337 14.94 -4.05 -2.30
C SER A 337 15.18 -3.63 -3.75
N CYS A 338 16.04 -2.63 -3.96
CA CYS A 338 16.03 -1.82 -5.18
C CYS A 338 17.12 -2.19 -6.19
N HIS A 339 18.15 -2.93 -5.79
CA HIS A 339 19.37 -2.94 -6.59
C HIS A 339 19.80 -4.33 -7.08
N ASP A 340 19.93 -5.31 -6.22
CA ASP A 340 20.53 -6.60 -6.55
C ASP A 340 19.48 -7.74 -6.61
N PRO A 341 19.25 -8.33 -7.80
CA PRO A 341 18.30 -9.46 -7.94
C PRO A 341 18.65 -10.67 -7.07
N GLU A 342 19.92 -10.90 -6.75
CA GLU A 342 20.32 -12.00 -5.85
C GLU A 342 19.92 -11.68 -4.41
N VAL A 343 20.12 -10.45 -3.97
CA VAL A 343 19.69 -9.96 -2.64
C VAL A 343 18.16 -10.08 -2.54
N GLN A 344 17.42 -9.64 -3.54
CA GLN A 344 15.95 -9.77 -3.62
C GLN A 344 15.49 -11.21 -3.44
N GLN A 345 16.11 -12.16 -4.15
CA GLN A 345 15.78 -13.57 -4.03
C GLN A 345 16.17 -14.16 -2.66
N ARG A 346 17.28 -13.71 -2.07
CA ARG A 346 17.70 -14.15 -0.72
C ARG A 346 16.72 -13.66 0.34
N ILE A 347 16.28 -12.41 0.29
CA ILE A 347 15.23 -11.87 1.17
C ILE A 347 13.93 -12.68 1.02
N TYR A 348 13.48 -12.90 -0.22
CA TYR A 348 12.28 -13.68 -0.50
C TYR A 348 12.35 -15.10 0.08
N ARG A 349 13.42 -15.85 -0.26
CA ARG A 349 13.58 -17.25 0.17
C ARG A 349 13.72 -17.39 1.68
N SER A 350 14.46 -16.51 2.32
CA SER A 350 14.65 -16.56 3.78
C SER A 350 13.38 -16.20 4.53
N THR A 351 12.60 -15.22 4.03
CA THR A 351 11.29 -14.87 4.60
C THR A 351 10.31 -16.02 4.45
N LEU A 352 10.25 -16.65 3.27
CA LEU A 352 9.45 -17.85 3.02
C LEU A 352 9.83 -19.00 3.96
N GLN A 353 11.12 -19.28 4.10
CA GLN A 353 11.61 -20.34 4.98
C GLN A 353 11.32 -20.03 6.47
N ALA A 354 11.41 -18.76 6.87
CA ALA A 354 11.10 -18.36 8.26
C ALA A 354 9.64 -18.61 8.64
N VAL A 355 8.70 -18.49 7.70
CA VAL A 355 7.30 -18.88 7.95
C VAL A 355 7.18 -20.41 8.08
N LYS A 356 7.83 -21.17 7.19
CA LYS A 356 7.85 -22.65 7.26
C LYS A 356 8.47 -23.17 8.56
N ASP A 357 9.48 -22.47 9.08
CA ASP A 357 10.15 -22.77 10.36
C ASP A 357 9.37 -22.26 11.59
N GLY A 358 8.24 -21.58 11.42
CA GLY A 358 7.45 -21.01 12.51
C GLY A 358 8.06 -19.76 13.20
N LYS A 359 9.09 -19.14 12.60
CA LYS A 359 9.70 -17.89 13.09
C LYS A 359 8.85 -16.66 12.78
N ILE A 360 8.04 -16.72 11.72
CA ILE A 360 7.02 -15.74 11.35
C ILE A 360 5.67 -16.45 11.38
N SER A 361 4.67 -15.84 12.01
CA SER A 361 3.32 -16.40 12.02
C SER A 361 2.67 -16.31 10.64
N PRO A 362 2.07 -17.39 10.11
CA PRO A 362 1.26 -17.32 8.89
C PRO A 362 0.16 -16.25 8.95
N SER A 363 -0.42 -16.01 10.13
CA SER A 363 -1.45 -14.98 10.31
C SER A 363 -0.91 -13.54 10.11
N ASP A 364 0.36 -13.27 10.43
CA ASP A 364 0.99 -11.97 10.17
C ASP A 364 1.16 -11.76 8.66
N ILE A 365 1.54 -12.81 7.93
CA ILE A 365 1.62 -12.79 6.46
C ILE A 365 0.24 -12.55 5.84
N ASP A 366 -0.77 -13.31 6.27
CA ASP A 366 -2.15 -13.16 5.78
C ASP A 366 -2.67 -11.74 6.01
N ALA A 367 -2.44 -11.17 7.18
CA ALA A 367 -2.86 -9.81 7.50
C ALA A 367 -2.19 -8.77 6.59
N SER A 368 -0.91 -8.93 6.27
CA SER A 368 -0.17 -8.06 5.35
C SER A 368 -0.68 -8.20 3.92
N VAL A 369 -0.84 -9.43 3.45
CA VAL A 369 -1.31 -9.71 2.08
C VAL A 369 -2.75 -9.24 1.88
N ARG A 370 -3.64 -9.38 2.87
CA ARG A 370 -5.02 -8.83 2.79
C ARG A 370 -5.01 -7.32 2.60
N ARG A 371 -4.14 -6.57 3.29
CA ARG A 371 -3.98 -5.12 3.07
C ARG A 371 -3.51 -4.81 1.66
N ILE A 372 -2.51 -5.54 1.15
CA ILE A 372 -1.95 -5.40 -0.20
C ILE A 372 -3.01 -5.70 -1.26
N VAL A 373 -3.67 -6.85 -1.16
CA VAL A 373 -4.70 -7.29 -2.12
C VAL A 373 -5.90 -6.33 -2.09
N TYR A 374 -6.37 -5.93 -0.91
CA TYR A 374 -7.45 -4.96 -0.79
C TYR A 374 -7.10 -3.62 -1.45
N CYS A 375 -5.89 -3.08 -1.21
CA CYS A 375 -5.42 -1.85 -1.84
C CYS A 375 -5.38 -1.98 -3.37
N LYS A 376 -4.86 -3.09 -3.91
CA LYS A 376 -4.83 -3.38 -5.34
C LYS A 376 -6.22 -3.47 -5.96
N LEU A 377 -7.12 -4.21 -5.32
CA LEU A 377 -8.50 -4.35 -5.78
C LEU A 377 -9.25 -3.02 -5.76
N LYS A 378 -9.04 -2.20 -4.73
CA LYS A 378 -9.74 -0.93 -4.56
C LYS A 378 -9.29 0.12 -5.56
N ASN A 379 -7.98 0.22 -5.81
CA ASN A 379 -7.39 1.35 -6.52
C ASN A 379 -6.89 1.02 -7.93
N LEU A 380 -6.52 -0.24 -8.21
CA LEU A 380 -5.83 -0.63 -9.45
C LEU A 380 -6.63 -1.57 -10.34
N ALA A 381 -7.44 -2.47 -9.76
CA ALA A 381 -8.21 -3.43 -10.51
C ALA A 381 -9.48 -2.78 -11.11
N ASP A 382 -9.76 -3.07 -12.38
CA ASP A 382 -11.03 -2.75 -13.01
C ASP A 382 -12.12 -3.79 -12.67
N SER A 383 -13.34 -3.56 -13.16
CA SER A 383 -14.46 -4.46 -12.88
C SER A 383 -14.25 -5.86 -13.47
N ALA A 384 -13.64 -5.97 -14.65
CA ALA A 384 -13.39 -7.26 -15.30
C ALA A 384 -12.34 -8.09 -14.53
N GLN A 385 -11.30 -7.44 -14.03
CA GLN A 385 -10.29 -8.07 -13.20
C GLN A 385 -10.88 -8.56 -11.86
N ARG A 386 -11.72 -7.75 -11.19
CA ARG A 386 -12.41 -8.13 -9.96
C ARG A 386 -13.35 -9.32 -10.20
N GLU A 387 -14.10 -9.30 -11.29
CA GLU A 387 -14.97 -10.40 -11.70
C GLU A 387 -14.18 -11.70 -11.96
N LYS A 388 -13.06 -11.61 -12.68
CA LYS A 388 -12.17 -12.75 -12.92
C LYS A 388 -11.69 -13.35 -11.59
N LEU A 389 -11.18 -12.53 -10.69
CA LEU A 389 -10.69 -12.97 -9.38
C LEU A 389 -11.81 -13.56 -8.53
N TYR A 390 -13.02 -12.98 -8.55
CA TYR A 390 -14.18 -13.52 -7.86
C TYR A 390 -14.53 -14.93 -8.35
N LYS A 391 -14.62 -15.14 -9.67
CA LYS A 391 -14.89 -16.45 -10.26
C LYS A 391 -13.82 -17.49 -9.89
N GLN A 392 -12.56 -17.08 -9.83
CA GLN A 392 -11.44 -17.97 -9.47
C GLN A 392 -11.43 -18.35 -7.98
N THR A 393 -11.92 -17.49 -7.09
CA THR A 393 -11.77 -17.67 -5.64
C THR A 393 -13.03 -18.11 -4.93
N VAL A 394 -14.20 -17.64 -5.36
CA VAL A 394 -15.51 -17.94 -4.72
C VAL A 394 -16.29 -19.02 -5.47
N GLY A 395 -15.98 -19.23 -6.77
CA GLY A 395 -16.62 -20.21 -7.63
C GLY A 395 -17.79 -19.63 -8.42
N SER A 396 -18.08 -20.28 -9.59
CA SER A 396 -19.19 -19.93 -10.47
C SER A 396 -20.58 -20.29 -9.90
N ASP A 397 -20.63 -21.15 -8.90
CA ASP A 397 -21.88 -21.75 -8.38
C ASP A 397 -22.63 -20.82 -7.40
N ARG A 398 -22.12 -19.63 -7.13
CA ARG A 398 -22.77 -18.59 -6.31
C ARG A 398 -23.11 -17.33 -7.12
N LEU A 399 -23.08 -17.44 -8.46
CA LEU A 399 -23.50 -16.39 -9.39
C LEU A 399 -24.99 -16.50 -9.74
#